data_c16c8e970df649c18253936e09fa027a
#
_entry.id   c16c8e970df649c18253936e09fa027a
#
_cell.length_a   1.000
_cell.length_b   1.000
_cell.length_c   1.000
_cell.angle_alpha   90.00
_cell.angle_beta   90.00
_cell.angle_gamma   90.00
#
_symmetry.space_group_name_H-M   'P 1'
#
loop_
_entity.id
_entity.type
_entity.pdbx_description
1 polymer ?
#
loop_
_entity_poly.entity_id
_entity_poly.type
_entity_poly.pdbx_seq_one_letter_code
_entity_poly.pdbx_strand_id
1 'polypeptide(L)'
;MSKLKSAGASIGEVEVTSISRHGFWLYLEGRELFVGFREFPWFAEAAVSKVLNVRWPAPDHLNWPALDIDLSVESIESPERFPLHFDPVERSAG
;
A
#
# COMPACT_ATOMS: atom_id res chain seq x y z
N MET A 1 -10.28 -15.94 16.33
CA MET A 1 -10.29 -15.64 15.96
C MET A 1 -10.01 -15.36 15.16
N SER A 2 -10.04 -15.39 14.96
CA SER A 2 -9.85 -15.15 14.11
C SER A 2 -9.49 -15.12 13.30
N LYS A 3 -9.45 -15.22 13.31
CA LYS A 3 -9.19 -15.11 12.58
C LYS A 3 -8.86 -15.26 11.80
N LEU A 4 -8.83 -15.37 11.83
CA LEU A 4 -8.55 -15.47 11.09
C LEU A 4 -8.37 -15.32 10.28
N LYS A 5 -8.65 -15.18 10.26
CA LYS A 5 -8.57 -15.03 9.45
C LYS A 5 -7.85 -14.80 8.64
N SER A 6 -7.96 -14.49 8.51
CA SER A 6 -7.17 -14.15 7.71
C SER A 6 -6.24 -14.74 7.38
N ALA A 7 -6.46 -15.32 7.58
CA ALA A 7 -5.47 -16.21 7.56
C ALA A 7 -4.76 -16.26 6.30
N GLY A 8 -3.63 -16.70 6.26
CA GLY A 8 -2.88 -16.78 5.07
C GLY A 8 -2.77 -15.50 4.32
N ALA A 9 -3.42 -14.49 4.80
CA ALA A 9 -3.42 -13.23 4.11
C ALA A 9 -2.15 -12.46 4.35
N SER A 10 -1.47 -12.69 5.48
CA SER A 10 -0.27 -11.93 5.79
C SER A 10 0.74 -12.82 6.48
N ILE A 11 2.00 -12.64 6.13
CA ILE A 11 3.08 -13.42 6.71
C ILE A 11 3.54 -12.85 8.03
N GLY A 12 3.09 -11.65 8.38
CA GLY A 12 3.45 -11.03 9.64
C GLY A 12 2.50 -9.89 9.92
N GLU A 13 2.85 -9.10 10.91
CA GLU A 13 1.98 -8.01 11.34
C GLU A 13 2.06 -6.85 10.36
N VAL A 14 0.91 -6.41 9.88
CA VAL A 14 0.81 -5.29 8.94
C VAL A 14 -0.38 -4.44 9.34
N GLU A 15 -0.19 -3.13 9.32
CA GLU A 15 -1.24 -2.22 9.74
C GLU A 15 -0.99 -0.82 9.20
N VAL A 16 -2.06 -0.16 8.74
CA VAL A 16 -2.00 1.27 8.45
C VAL A 16 -2.22 1.98 9.78
N THR A 17 -1.24 2.76 10.21
CA THR A 17 -1.27 3.35 11.54
C THR A 17 -1.72 4.79 11.56
N SER A 18 -1.60 5.50 10.43
CA SER A 18 -1.99 6.91 10.43
C SER A 18 -2.18 7.36 8.98
N ILE A 19 -3.18 8.17 8.74
CA ILE A 19 -3.50 8.68 7.41
C ILE A 19 -3.56 10.19 7.48
N SER A 20 -2.92 10.86 6.53
CA SER A 20 -2.98 12.30 6.39
C SER A 20 -3.31 12.65 4.96
N ARG A 21 -3.39 13.93 4.65
CA ARG A 21 -3.65 14.33 3.28
C ARG A 21 -2.45 14.10 2.36
N HIS A 22 -1.29 13.78 2.93
CA HIS A 22 -0.09 13.53 2.14
C HIS A 22 0.15 12.05 1.87
N GLY A 23 -0.49 11.16 2.61
CA GLY A 23 -0.28 9.73 2.46
C GLY A 23 -0.63 9.02 3.75
N PHE A 24 -0.12 7.80 3.89
CA PHE A 24 -0.37 7.07 5.13
C PHE A 24 0.88 6.30 5.54
N TRP A 25 0.96 6.05 6.85
CA TRP A 25 2.05 5.26 7.41
C TRP A 25 1.62 3.82 7.52
N LEU A 26 2.54 2.94 7.19
CA LEU A 26 2.31 1.51 7.15
C LEU A 26 3.31 0.84 8.07
N TYR A 27 2.82 0.05 9.01
CA TYR A 27 3.65 -0.69 9.93
C TYR A 27 3.82 -2.12 9.42
N LEU A 28 5.06 -2.59 9.31
CA LEU A 28 5.37 -3.95 8.87
C LEU A 28 6.37 -4.55 9.84
N GLU A 29 5.89 -5.39 10.78
CA GLU A 29 6.79 -6.14 11.65
C GLU A 29 7.93 -5.30 12.19
N GLY A 30 7.62 -4.17 12.79
CA GLY A 30 8.64 -3.33 13.42
C GLY A 30 9.22 -2.23 12.55
N ARG A 31 8.85 -2.17 11.28
CA ARG A 31 9.28 -1.10 10.40
C ARG A 31 8.12 -0.21 10.04
N GLU A 32 8.40 1.05 9.80
CA GLU A 32 7.36 1.96 9.34
C GLU A 32 7.74 2.49 7.97
N LEU A 33 6.78 2.44 7.05
CA LEU A 33 6.95 2.90 5.69
C LEU A 33 5.89 3.94 5.40
N PHE A 34 6.26 4.96 4.63
CA PHE A 34 5.30 5.99 4.25
C PHE A 34 4.87 5.78 2.80
N VAL A 35 3.57 5.67 2.59
CA VAL A 35 3.00 5.54 1.24
C VAL A 35 2.43 6.90 0.88
N GLY A 36 3.16 7.65 0.05
CA GLY A 36 2.75 8.98 -0.31
C GLY A 36 1.77 9.00 -1.45
N PHE A 37 0.77 9.88 -1.37
CA PHE A 37 -0.21 9.99 -2.46
C PHE A 37 0.41 10.58 -3.71
N ARG A 38 1.57 11.23 -3.56
CA ARG A 38 2.25 11.79 -4.69
C ARG A 38 2.85 10.69 -5.56
N GLU A 39 3.44 9.68 -4.92
CA GLU A 39 4.03 8.56 -5.64
C GLU A 39 3.01 7.49 -5.97
N PHE A 40 1.95 7.40 -5.15
CA PHE A 40 0.94 6.35 -5.30
C PHE A 40 -0.45 6.98 -5.30
N PRO A 41 -0.79 7.67 -6.38
CA PRO A 41 -2.02 8.51 -6.39
C PRO A 41 -3.32 7.73 -6.34
N TRP A 42 -3.27 6.42 -6.60
CA TRP A 42 -4.49 5.60 -6.54
C TRP A 42 -5.15 5.62 -5.17
N PHE A 43 -4.38 5.90 -4.12
CA PHE A 43 -4.94 5.89 -2.76
C PHE A 43 -5.58 7.22 -2.39
N ALA A 44 -5.30 8.29 -3.12
CA ALA A 44 -5.67 9.63 -2.69
C ALA A 44 -7.17 9.82 -2.51
N GLU A 45 -7.97 9.13 -3.31
CA GLU A 45 -9.42 9.27 -3.22
C GLU A 45 -10.09 8.01 -2.73
N ALA A 46 -9.31 7.07 -2.23
CA ALA A 46 -9.88 5.82 -1.75
C ALA A 46 -10.51 6.02 -0.38
N ALA A 47 -11.56 5.26 -0.12
CA ALA A 47 -12.20 5.29 1.20
C ALA A 47 -11.21 4.78 2.25
N VAL A 48 -11.26 5.38 3.43
CA VAL A 48 -10.36 5.01 4.52
C VAL A 48 -10.47 3.52 4.83
N SER A 49 -11.68 2.98 4.85
CA SER A 49 -11.86 1.56 5.16
C SER A 49 -11.12 0.66 4.18
N LYS A 50 -11.01 1.10 2.92
CA LYS A 50 -10.32 0.32 1.92
C LYS A 50 -8.80 0.45 2.03
N VAL A 51 -8.33 1.63 2.41
CA VAL A 51 -6.89 1.84 2.64
C VAL A 51 -6.43 1.02 3.84
N LEU A 52 -7.26 0.91 4.86
CA LEU A 52 -6.92 0.14 6.05
C LEU A 52 -6.86 -1.37 5.80
N ASN A 53 -7.50 -1.82 4.73
CA ASN A 53 -7.58 -3.25 4.42
C ASN A 53 -6.37 -3.69 3.61
N VAL A 54 -5.21 -3.69 4.25
CA VAL A 54 -3.95 -4.07 3.62
C VAL A 54 -3.58 -5.49 4.03
N ARG A 55 -2.94 -6.22 3.12
CA ARG A 55 -2.45 -7.58 3.37
C ARG A 55 -1.00 -7.66 2.95
N TRP A 56 -0.29 -8.56 3.60
CA TRP A 56 1.14 -8.75 3.35
C TRP A 56 1.40 -10.23 3.08
N PRO A 57 1.07 -10.72 1.86
CA PRO A 57 1.11 -12.16 1.59
C PRO A 57 2.50 -12.73 1.35
N ALA A 58 3.49 -11.89 1.05
CA ALA A 58 4.85 -12.36 0.78
C ALA A 58 5.82 -11.25 1.16
N PRO A 59 7.10 -11.58 1.39
CA PRO A 59 8.04 -10.61 1.97
C PRO A 59 8.12 -9.26 1.24
N ASP A 60 8.01 -9.25 -0.07
CA ASP A 60 8.11 -8.01 -0.81
C ASP A 60 6.81 -7.65 -1.51
N HIS A 61 5.68 -8.12 -1.00
CA HIS A 61 4.41 -7.93 -1.68
C HIS A 61 3.34 -7.45 -0.71
N LEU A 62 2.74 -6.32 -1.03
CA LEU A 62 1.61 -5.77 -0.29
C LEU A 62 0.42 -5.72 -1.21
N ASN A 63 -0.76 -5.94 -0.66
CA ASN A 63 -1.98 -6.04 -1.44
C ASN A 63 -3.12 -5.35 -0.74
N TRP A 64 -3.88 -4.55 -1.49
CA TRP A 64 -5.11 -3.90 -1.03
C TRP A 64 -6.25 -4.46 -1.85
N PRO A 65 -6.85 -5.55 -1.41
CA PRO A 65 -7.83 -6.26 -2.26
C PRO A 65 -9.06 -5.44 -2.61
N ALA A 66 -9.49 -4.57 -1.71
CA ALA A 66 -10.68 -3.76 -1.99
C ALA A 66 -10.40 -2.68 -3.04
N LEU A 67 -9.13 -2.38 -3.31
CA LEU A 67 -8.74 -1.37 -4.28
C LEU A 67 -8.08 -2.00 -5.50
N ASP A 68 -7.85 -3.32 -5.46
CA ASP A 68 -7.16 -4.04 -6.52
C ASP A 68 -5.78 -3.44 -6.77
N ILE A 69 -5.07 -3.12 -5.70
CA ILE A 69 -3.73 -2.54 -5.76
C ILE A 69 -2.74 -3.53 -5.20
N ASP A 70 -1.64 -3.73 -5.92
CA ASP A 70 -0.51 -4.53 -5.48
C ASP A 70 0.74 -3.69 -5.57
N LEU A 71 1.54 -3.69 -4.51
CA LEU A 71 2.80 -2.95 -4.51
C LEU A 71 3.89 -3.82 -3.92
N SER A 72 5.12 -3.60 -4.37
CA SER A 72 6.26 -4.20 -3.70
C SER A 72 6.65 -3.33 -2.53
N VAL A 73 7.16 -3.94 -1.49
CA VAL A 73 7.68 -3.20 -0.34
C VAL A 73 8.82 -2.30 -0.80
N GLU A 74 9.65 -2.80 -1.71
CA GLU A 74 10.77 -2.02 -2.20
C GLU A 74 10.32 -0.74 -2.89
N SER A 75 9.21 -0.76 -3.63
CA SER A 75 8.74 0.43 -4.32
C SER A 75 8.30 1.51 -3.34
N ILE A 76 7.88 1.11 -2.14
CA ILE A 76 7.51 2.06 -1.10
C ILE A 76 8.74 2.60 -0.40
N GLU A 77 9.73 1.74 -0.16
CA GLU A 77 10.96 2.16 0.51
C GLU A 77 11.81 3.07 -0.36
N SER A 78 11.78 2.86 -1.66
CA SER A 78 12.63 3.60 -2.58
C SER A 78 11.85 3.96 -3.82
N PRO A 79 10.85 4.82 -3.71
CA PRO A 79 10.00 5.14 -4.86
C PRO A 79 10.75 5.78 -6.01
N GLU A 80 11.87 6.43 -5.70
CA GLU A 80 12.65 7.06 -6.77
C GLU A 80 13.26 6.03 -7.71
N ARG A 81 13.38 4.78 -7.29
CA ARG A 81 13.91 3.71 -8.12
C ARG A 81 12.83 3.08 -8.99
N PHE A 82 11.58 3.48 -8.76
CA PHE A 82 10.45 2.96 -9.50
C PHE A 82 9.65 4.13 -10.03
N PRO A 83 10.23 4.87 -11.00
CA PRO A 83 9.51 6.06 -11.49
C PRO A 83 8.18 5.63 -12.05
N LEU A 84 7.23 6.50 -11.91
CA LEU A 84 5.90 6.22 -12.32
C LEU A 84 5.86 5.99 -13.78
N HIS A 85 5.56 4.81 -14.13
CA HIS A 85 5.44 4.51 -15.51
C HIS A 85 4.04 4.12 -15.78
N PHE A 86 3.26 4.09 -14.77
CA PHE A 86 1.92 3.85 -15.03
C PHE A 86 1.21 5.10 -15.10
N ASP A 87 1.78 6.03 -14.98
CA ASP A 87 1.15 7.19 -15.02
C ASP A 87 1.04 7.69 -16.31
N PRO A 88 1.39 7.30 -16.89
CA PRO A 88 1.17 7.77 -17.91
C PRO A 88 0.00 7.85 -18.52
N VAL A 89 0.23 7.70 -17.76
CA VAL A 89 -0.55 7.87 -17.96
C VAL A 89 -1.00 8.65 -18.30
N GLU A 90 -0.65 8.48 -18.09
CA GLU A 90 -1.02 9.07 -18.27
C GLU A 90 -1.37 9.70 -18.81
N ARG A 91 -1.22 9.55 -18.86
CA ARG A 91 -1.54 10.09 -19.34
C ARG A 91 -1.86 10.54 -19.94
N SER A 92 -1.68 10.15 -19.88
CA SER A 92 -2.06 10.54 -20.44
C SER A 92 -2.35 11.13 -20.83
N ALA A 93 -2.25 10.92 -20.91
CA ALA A 93 -2.58 11.49 -21.30
C ALA A 93 -2.86 12.09 -21.55
N GLY A 94 -2.71 11.99 -21.48
CA GLY A 94 -3.08 12.54 -21.61
C GLY A 94 -3.21 12.87 -21.76
#